data_3fbf0631b4057d2d178d95e9b2aa77de
#
_entry.id   3fbf0631b4057d2d178d95e9b2aa77de
#
_cell.length_a   1.000
_cell.length_b   1.000
_cell.length_c   1.000
_cell.angle_alpha   90.00
_cell.angle_beta   90.00
_cell.angle_gamma   90.00
#
_symmetry.space_group_name_H-M   'P 1'
#
loop_
_entity.id
_entity.type
_entity.pdbx_description
1 polymer ?
#
loop_
_entity_poly.entity_id
_entity_poly.type
_entity_poly.pdbx_seq_one_letter_code
_entity_poly.pdbx_strand_id
1 'polypeptide(L)'
;MKREYIRTIQVFENHFIEFKKTLSGDVLKKMYQVFMLIMTMEIIPAKFLKPVASVKGLYEIRIEEGSNIFRIFCCFDEGKVIILFNGIQKKTQKTPKDALDKAEFLMKKYFELKKEQENERHKENGPYSD
;
A
#
# COMPACT_ATOMS: atom_id res chain seq x y z
N MET A 1 17.81 -20.54 -6.94
CA MET A 1 17.71 -19.32 -7.76
C MET A 1 17.39 -18.11 -6.92
N LYS A 2 18.08 -17.03 -7.15
CA LYS A 2 17.75 -15.76 -6.50
C LYS A 2 16.50 -15.19 -7.14
N ARG A 3 15.54 -14.75 -6.31
CA ARG A 3 14.40 -14.00 -6.77
C ARG A 3 14.82 -12.55 -6.99
N GLU A 4 14.43 -11.98 -8.10
CA GLU A 4 14.65 -10.57 -8.34
C GLU A 4 13.45 -9.76 -7.85
N TYR A 5 13.72 -8.75 -7.06
CA TYR A 5 12.69 -7.84 -6.56
C TYR A 5 12.59 -6.66 -7.52
N ILE A 6 11.44 -6.56 -8.16
CA ILE A 6 11.19 -5.46 -9.10
C ILE A 6 10.34 -4.35 -8.50
N ARG A 7 9.80 -4.56 -7.30
CA ARG A 7 9.06 -3.56 -6.55
C ARG A 7 9.45 -3.63 -5.09
N THR A 8 9.27 -2.52 -4.39
CA THR A 8 9.44 -2.45 -2.94
C THR A 8 8.11 -2.07 -2.30
N ILE A 9 7.93 -2.49 -1.05
CA ILE A 9 6.74 -2.17 -0.27
C ILE A 9 7.21 -1.41 0.96
N GLN A 10 6.62 -0.22 1.18
CA GLN A 10 6.93 0.64 2.31
C GLN A 10 5.63 0.98 3.05
N VAL A 11 5.76 1.36 4.31
CA VAL A 11 4.62 1.70 5.15
C VAL A 11 4.61 3.20 5.41
N PHE A 12 3.44 3.83 5.28
CA PHE A 12 3.25 5.22 5.64
C PHE A 12 2.57 5.32 7.00
N GLU A 13 3.25 5.94 7.97
CA GLU A 13 2.81 6.05 9.36
C GLU A 13 2.65 4.65 9.98
N ASN A 14 1.76 4.48 10.95
CA ASN A 14 1.66 3.21 11.68
C ASN A 14 0.36 2.45 11.46
N HIS A 15 -0.49 2.90 10.55
CA HIS A 15 -1.83 2.29 10.37
C HIS A 15 -1.76 0.85 9.92
N PHE A 16 -0.88 0.53 8.97
CA PHE A 16 -0.69 -0.85 8.55
C PHE A 16 -0.14 -1.70 9.69
N ILE A 17 0.82 -1.19 10.45
CA ILE A 17 1.43 -1.92 11.57
C ILE A 17 0.37 -2.28 12.61
N GLU A 18 -0.51 -1.34 12.95
CA GLU A 18 -1.60 -1.58 13.89
C GLU A 18 -2.59 -2.62 13.36
N PHE A 19 -2.93 -2.53 12.08
CA PHE A 19 -3.78 -3.54 11.44
C PHE A 19 -3.11 -4.92 11.48
N LYS A 20 -1.84 -5.01 11.16
CA LYS A 20 -1.08 -6.25 11.14
C LYS A 20 -1.12 -6.96 12.50
N LYS A 21 -1.09 -6.22 13.59
CA LYS A 21 -1.16 -6.78 14.94
C LYS A 21 -2.45 -7.52 15.21
N THR A 22 -3.53 -7.26 14.46
CA THR A 22 -4.82 -7.92 14.65
C THR A 22 -4.93 -9.24 13.89
N LEU A 23 -3.94 -9.59 13.08
CA LEU A 23 -4.02 -10.74 12.18
C LEU A 23 -3.46 -11.99 12.82
N SER A 24 -4.10 -13.14 12.52
CA SER A 24 -3.60 -14.44 12.96
C SER A 24 -2.30 -14.83 12.23
N GLY A 25 -1.61 -15.82 12.76
CA GLY A 25 -0.39 -16.32 12.11
C GLY A 25 -0.63 -16.82 10.70
N ASP A 26 -1.76 -17.51 10.48
CA ASP A 26 -2.11 -18.02 9.15
C ASP A 26 -2.36 -16.90 8.15
N VAL A 27 -3.03 -15.84 8.58
CA VAL A 27 -3.28 -14.67 7.74
C VAL A 27 -1.96 -13.95 7.44
N LEU A 28 -1.11 -13.77 8.44
CA LEU A 28 0.21 -13.15 8.24
C LEU A 28 1.05 -13.91 7.22
N LYS A 29 1.06 -15.25 7.33
CA LYS A 29 1.79 -16.08 6.38
C LYS A 29 1.29 -15.87 4.95
N LYS A 30 -0.03 -15.85 4.77
CA LYS A 30 -0.64 -15.62 3.46
C LYS A 30 -0.33 -14.21 2.95
N MET A 31 -0.38 -13.23 3.83
CA MET A 31 -0.07 -11.84 3.49
C MET A 31 1.35 -11.69 2.95
N TYR A 32 2.32 -12.29 3.64
CA TYR A 32 3.71 -12.22 3.19
C TYR A 32 3.93 -12.96 1.87
N GLN A 33 3.19 -14.05 1.62
CA GLN A 33 3.23 -14.73 0.33
C GLN A 33 2.72 -13.82 -0.79
N VAL A 34 1.62 -13.10 -0.55
CA VAL A 34 1.07 -12.15 -1.53
C VAL A 34 2.04 -10.98 -1.74
N PHE A 35 2.62 -10.44 -0.68
CA PHE A 35 3.62 -9.38 -0.80
C PHE A 35 4.81 -9.82 -1.64
N MET A 36 5.28 -11.06 -1.44
CA MET A 36 6.38 -11.60 -2.23
C MET A 36 6.03 -11.67 -3.71
N LEU A 37 4.81 -12.12 -4.02
CA LEU A 37 4.33 -12.16 -5.41
C LEU A 37 4.29 -10.74 -6.02
N ILE A 38 3.77 -9.78 -5.27
CA ILE A 38 3.70 -8.38 -5.75
C ILE A 38 5.10 -7.82 -6.01
N MET A 39 6.07 -8.15 -5.19
CA MET A 39 7.43 -7.63 -5.33
C MET A 39 8.22 -8.31 -6.44
N THR A 40 7.85 -9.52 -6.86
CA THR A 40 8.66 -10.32 -7.79
C THR A 40 8.01 -10.58 -9.14
N MET A 41 6.69 -10.51 -9.25
CA MET A 41 5.99 -10.76 -10.53
C MET A 41 5.95 -9.51 -11.37
N GLU A 42 6.26 -9.65 -12.65
CA GLU A 42 6.22 -8.53 -13.58
C GLU A 42 4.79 -7.98 -13.72
N ILE A 43 3.83 -8.89 -13.92
CA ILE A 43 2.41 -8.53 -13.99
C ILE A 43 1.71 -9.12 -12.78
N ILE A 44 1.11 -8.26 -11.96
CA ILE A 44 0.42 -8.68 -10.74
C ILE A 44 -1.02 -9.06 -11.08
N PRO A 45 -1.46 -10.31 -10.77
CA PRO A 45 -2.85 -10.70 -11.01
C PRO A 45 -3.83 -9.81 -10.25
N ALA A 46 -4.96 -9.50 -10.88
CA ALA A 46 -5.99 -8.63 -10.30
C ALA A 46 -6.57 -9.18 -9.00
N LYS A 47 -6.50 -10.48 -8.78
CA LYS A 47 -6.97 -11.08 -7.53
C LYS A 47 -6.13 -10.68 -6.32
N PHE A 48 -4.90 -10.20 -6.52
CA PHE A 48 -4.01 -9.79 -5.45
C PHE A 48 -3.92 -8.27 -5.31
N LEU A 49 -4.03 -7.54 -6.41
CA LEU A 49 -3.89 -6.09 -6.42
C LEU A 49 -4.75 -5.50 -7.52
N LYS A 50 -5.65 -4.60 -7.15
CA LYS A 50 -6.52 -3.93 -8.13
C LYS A 50 -6.79 -2.49 -7.73
N PRO A 51 -7.11 -1.62 -8.70
CA PRO A 51 -7.48 -0.26 -8.37
C PRO A 51 -8.81 -0.18 -7.64
N VAL A 52 -8.92 0.82 -6.76
CA VAL A 52 -10.19 1.17 -6.11
C VAL A 52 -10.94 2.09 -7.06
N ALA A 53 -12.12 1.65 -7.52
CA ALA A 53 -12.86 2.36 -8.56
C ALA A 53 -13.21 3.80 -8.18
N SER A 54 -13.53 4.04 -6.91
CA SER A 54 -14.03 5.35 -6.45
C SER A 54 -12.92 6.36 -6.13
N VAL A 55 -11.65 5.94 -6.07
CA VAL A 55 -10.54 6.82 -5.69
C VAL A 55 -9.38 6.63 -6.66
N LYS A 56 -9.18 7.61 -7.52
CA LYS A 56 -8.10 7.54 -8.51
C LYS A 56 -6.74 7.46 -7.84
N GLY A 57 -5.93 6.49 -8.26
CA GLY A 57 -4.57 6.29 -7.74
C GLY A 57 -4.50 5.40 -6.52
N LEU A 58 -5.63 5.10 -5.89
CA LEU A 58 -5.66 4.20 -4.75
C LEU A 58 -5.88 2.76 -5.24
N TYR A 59 -5.15 1.82 -4.64
CA TYR A 59 -5.24 0.39 -4.93
C TYR A 59 -5.53 -0.37 -3.65
N GLU A 60 -5.97 -1.61 -3.82
CA GLU A 60 -6.14 -2.51 -2.68
C GLU A 60 -5.43 -3.83 -2.95
N ILE A 61 -4.73 -4.31 -1.92
CA ILE A 61 -4.13 -5.64 -1.91
C ILE A 61 -5.13 -6.56 -1.22
N ARG A 62 -5.46 -7.67 -1.88
CA ARG A 62 -6.43 -8.62 -1.35
C ARG A 62 -5.72 -9.85 -0.79
N ILE A 63 -6.04 -10.18 0.46
CA ILE A 63 -5.55 -11.37 1.13
C ILE A 63 -6.74 -12.27 1.43
N GLU A 64 -6.72 -13.49 0.92
CA GLU A 64 -7.71 -14.51 1.25
C GLU A 64 -7.07 -15.60 2.08
N GLU A 65 -7.69 -15.93 3.21
CA GLU A 65 -7.29 -17.05 4.03
C GLU A 65 -8.56 -17.76 4.51
N GLY A 66 -8.78 -18.99 4.03
CA GLY A 66 -10.05 -19.67 4.26
C GLY A 66 -11.20 -18.88 3.66
N SER A 67 -12.24 -18.61 4.45
CA SER A 67 -13.36 -17.79 4.02
C SER A 67 -13.21 -16.31 4.36
N ASN A 68 -12.06 -15.93 4.95
CA ASN A 68 -11.82 -14.56 5.38
C ASN A 68 -11.12 -13.76 4.29
N ILE A 69 -11.54 -12.52 4.11
CA ILE A 69 -10.94 -11.61 3.14
C ILE A 69 -10.47 -10.36 3.87
N PHE A 70 -9.21 -9.99 3.59
CA PHE A 70 -8.58 -8.78 4.13
C PHE A 70 -8.17 -7.90 2.97
N ARG A 71 -8.26 -6.60 3.15
CA ARG A 71 -7.85 -5.62 2.15
C ARG A 71 -6.89 -4.63 2.77
N ILE A 72 -5.79 -4.36 2.06
CA ILE A 72 -4.79 -3.39 2.47
C ILE A 72 -4.76 -2.31 1.40
N PHE A 73 -5.04 -1.08 1.78
CA PHE A 73 -5.04 0.04 0.84
C PHE A 73 -3.62 0.55 0.62
N CYS A 74 -3.33 0.88 -0.62
CA CYS A 74 -1.98 1.29 -1.01
C CYS A 74 -2.02 2.17 -2.25
N CYS A 75 -0.88 2.74 -2.59
CA CYS A 75 -0.70 3.43 -3.86
C CYS A 75 0.67 3.11 -4.41
N PHE A 76 0.87 3.40 -5.69
CA PHE A 76 2.19 3.35 -6.31
C PHE A 76 2.85 4.72 -6.21
N ASP A 77 4.15 4.73 -5.94
CA ASP A 77 4.97 5.92 -6.00
C ASP A 77 6.11 5.63 -6.97
N GLU A 78 6.19 6.42 -8.02
CA GLU A 78 7.19 6.29 -9.09
C GLU A 78 7.20 4.90 -9.75
N GLY A 79 6.04 4.24 -9.76
CA GLY A 79 5.81 3.00 -10.50
C GLY A 79 6.31 1.72 -9.86
N LYS A 80 7.36 1.78 -9.03
CA LYS A 80 7.98 0.59 -8.43
C LYS A 80 7.86 0.51 -6.92
N VAL A 81 7.48 1.58 -6.29
CA VAL A 81 7.33 1.63 -4.83
C VAL A 81 5.86 1.59 -4.50
N ILE A 82 5.48 0.68 -3.62
CA ILE A 82 4.10 0.57 -3.12
C ILE A 82 4.08 1.05 -1.69
N ILE A 83 3.19 2.01 -1.41
CA ILE A 83 3.05 2.60 -0.08
C ILE A 83 1.78 2.07 0.56
N LEU A 84 1.93 1.42 1.71
CA LEU A 84 0.81 0.85 2.45
C LEU A 84 0.22 1.88 3.41
N PHE A 85 -1.11 1.93 3.44
CA PHE A 85 -1.86 2.82 4.33
C PHE A 85 -2.54 2.02 5.44
N ASN A 86 -3.84 1.83 5.36
CA ASN A 86 -4.60 1.09 6.36
C ASN A 86 -5.15 -0.21 5.79
N GLY A 87 -5.53 -1.11 6.67
CA GLY A 87 -6.12 -2.38 6.27
C GLY A 87 -7.41 -2.65 7.00
N ILE A 88 -8.22 -3.54 6.45
CA ILE A 88 -9.48 -3.98 7.05
C ILE A 88 -9.71 -5.46 6.77
N GLN A 89 -10.47 -6.11 7.64
CA GLN A 89 -11.08 -7.38 7.34
C GLN A 89 -12.43 -7.10 6.69
N LYS A 90 -12.64 -7.63 5.51
CA LYS A 90 -13.89 -7.43 4.78
C LYS A 90 -14.93 -8.41 5.27
N LYS A 91 -15.99 -7.90 5.88
CA LYS A 91 -17.09 -8.72 6.43
C LYS A 91 -18.33 -8.69 5.55
N THR A 92 -18.39 -7.78 4.58
CA THR A 92 -19.52 -7.63 3.65
C THR A 92 -19.01 -7.45 2.24
N GLN A 93 -19.92 -7.46 1.26
CA GLN A 93 -19.56 -7.22 -0.14
C GLN A 93 -18.99 -5.83 -0.38
N LYS A 94 -19.44 -4.85 0.38
CA LYS A 94 -18.96 -3.47 0.24
C LYS A 94 -17.81 -3.21 1.17
N THR A 95 -16.79 -2.50 0.68
CA THR A 95 -15.74 -1.96 1.53
C THR A 95 -16.32 -0.82 2.37
N PRO A 96 -16.09 -0.79 3.67
CA PRO A 96 -16.60 0.29 4.52
C PRO A 96 -16.11 1.65 4.03
N LYS A 97 -17.04 2.61 3.93
CA LYS A 97 -16.72 3.96 3.46
C LYS A 97 -15.66 4.62 4.33
N ASP A 98 -15.74 4.44 5.65
CA ASP A 98 -14.77 5.04 6.58
C ASP A 98 -13.34 4.58 6.27
N ALA A 99 -13.16 3.30 5.94
CA ALA A 99 -11.85 2.77 5.60
C ALA A 99 -11.32 3.35 4.28
N LEU A 100 -12.20 3.53 3.29
CA LEU A 100 -11.85 4.16 2.02
C LEU A 100 -11.49 5.64 2.21
N ASP A 101 -12.30 6.36 2.98
CA ASP A 101 -12.05 7.78 3.26
C ASP A 101 -10.71 7.96 3.97
N LYS A 102 -10.41 7.08 4.93
CA LYS A 102 -9.12 7.10 5.62
C LYS A 102 -7.97 6.85 4.67
N ALA A 103 -8.11 5.85 3.80
CA ALA A 103 -7.07 5.54 2.82
C ALA A 103 -6.81 6.70 1.87
N GLU A 104 -7.88 7.33 1.38
CA GLU A 104 -7.76 8.49 0.50
C GLU A 104 -7.07 9.65 1.20
N PHE A 105 -7.47 9.92 2.45
CA PHE A 105 -6.84 10.96 3.26
C PHE A 105 -5.34 10.70 3.44
N LEU A 106 -4.98 9.46 3.77
CA LEU A 106 -3.58 9.09 3.97
C LEU A 106 -2.76 9.20 2.68
N MET A 107 -3.34 8.81 1.56
CA MET A 107 -2.68 8.94 0.28
C MET A 107 -2.38 10.40 -0.07
N LYS A 108 -3.36 11.28 0.10
CA LYS A 108 -3.18 12.71 -0.11
C LYS A 108 -2.11 13.28 0.81
N LYS A 109 -2.15 12.90 2.08
CA LYS A 109 -1.15 13.33 3.07
C LYS A 109 0.25 12.88 2.67
N TYR A 110 0.38 11.63 2.22
CA TYR A 110 1.67 11.10 1.79
C TYR A 110 2.28 11.94 0.67
N PHE A 111 1.50 12.24 -0.37
CA PHE A 111 2.02 13.00 -1.51
C PHE A 111 2.25 14.47 -1.17
N GLU A 112 1.47 15.06 -0.28
CA GLU A 112 1.72 16.43 0.20
C GLU A 112 3.03 16.51 0.96
N LEU A 113 3.29 15.57 1.88
CA LEU A 113 4.54 15.52 2.63
C LEU A 113 5.72 15.29 1.71
N LYS A 114 5.57 14.42 0.73
CA LYS A 114 6.62 14.17 -0.26
C LYS A 114 6.95 15.46 -1.04
N LYS A 115 5.94 16.19 -1.45
CA LYS A 115 6.09 17.44 -2.17
C LYS A 115 6.80 18.49 -1.31
N GLU A 116 6.44 18.60 -0.04
CA GLU A 116 7.11 19.50 0.89
C GLU A 116 8.58 19.15 1.05
N GLN A 117 8.91 17.87 1.19
CA GLN A 117 10.29 17.41 1.30
C GLN A 117 11.09 17.73 0.04
N GLU A 118 10.51 17.55 -1.11
CA GLU A 118 11.15 17.91 -2.38
C GLU A 118 11.39 19.41 -2.48
N ASN A 119 10.42 20.22 -2.06
CA ASN A 119 10.56 21.68 -2.06
C ASN A 119 11.66 22.14 -1.11
N GLU A 120 11.74 21.56 0.09
CA GLU A 120 12.80 21.87 1.07
C GLU A 120 14.16 21.47 0.50
N ARG A 121 14.28 20.31 -0.09
CA ARG A 121 15.51 19.84 -0.72
C ARG A 121 15.92 20.79 -1.86
N HIS A 122 14.95 21.24 -2.64
CA HIS A 122 15.22 22.21 -3.71
C HIS A 122 15.72 23.55 -3.17
N LYS A 123 15.19 24.01 -2.05
CA LYS A 123 15.67 25.23 -1.40
C LYS A 123 17.09 25.08 -0.89
N GLU A 124 17.40 23.94 -0.24
CA GLU A 124 18.75 23.65 0.27
C GLU A 124 19.76 23.57 -0.86
N ASN A 125 19.35 23.02 -2.00
CA ASN A 125 20.20 22.86 -3.19
C ASN A 125 19.85 23.89 -4.26
N GLY A 126 19.63 25.14 -3.82
CA GLY A 126 19.31 26.24 -4.73
C GLY A 126 20.48 26.61 -5.64
N PRO A 127 20.33 27.66 -6.45
CA PRO A 127 21.32 27.97 -7.50
C PRO A 127 22.72 28.26 -6.98
N TYR A 128 22.90 28.42 -5.69
CA TYR A 128 24.21 28.69 -5.09
C TYR A 128 24.84 27.50 -4.37
N SER A 129 24.18 26.36 -4.40
CA SER A 129 24.70 25.14 -3.77
C SER A 129 25.16 24.18 -4.87
N ASP A 130 26.43 24.01 -4.99
CA ASP A 130 27.02 23.04 -5.91
C ASP A 130 27.59 21.87 -5.17
#